data_31ec2303ac121d69d8f4204de510dae1
#
_entry.id   31ec2303ac121d69d8f4204de510dae1
#
_cell.length_a   1.000
_cell.length_b   1.000
_cell.length_c   1.000
_cell.angle_alpha   90.00
_cell.angle_beta   90.00
_cell.angle_gamma   90.00
#
_symmetry.space_group_name_H-M   'P 1'
#
loop_
_entity.id
_entity.type
_entity.pdbx_description
1 polymer ?
#
loop_
_entity_poly.entity_id
_entity_poly.type
_entity_poly.pdbx_seq_one_letter_code
_entity_poly.pdbx_strand_id
1 'polypeptide(L)'
;MNKIASALIAAACLASATAGAHGNQPAANEPSKTPVDRSVQVYKKAEMQTWNRSKAAGGEGELLGKFAYTRHQTDDQDAIREIGWLTLLPGASVGLHKHTNNEDVYLIVQGKGTFVDGNGKETPVTAGDVTIARPGQSHALKNTGKKPLVFINFIGQLPSQAAPK
;
A
#
# COMPACT_ATOMS: atom_id res chain seq x y z
N MET A 1 -28.03 67.74 -20.73
CA MET A 1 -26.54 67.67 -20.69
C MET A 1 -26.16 67.67 -19.23
N ASN A 2 -25.97 66.51 -18.64
CA ASN A 2 -25.36 66.34 -17.31
C ASN A 2 -24.55 65.04 -17.29
N LYS A 3 -23.30 65.23 -17.14
CA LYS A 3 -22.31 64.11 -16.98
C LYS A 3 -22.30 63.69 -15.51
N ILE A 4 -22.63 62.44 -15.23
CA ILE A 4 -22.45 61.82 -13.90
C ILE A 4 -21.19 61.00 -13.96
N ALA A 5 -20.21 61.40 -13.15
CA ALA A 5 -18.95 60.66 -12.96
C ALA A 5 -19.17 59.51 -11.96
N SER A 6 -18.87 58.29 -12.37
CA SER A 6 -18.88 57.14 -11.49
C SER A 6 -17.52 56.99 -10.80
N ALA A 7 -17.53 57.07 -9.47
CA ALA A 7 -16.36 56.79 -8.65
C ALA A 7 -16.23 55.25 -8.42
N LEU A 8 -15.14 54.65 -8.83
CA LEU A 8 -14.75 53.27 -8.46
C LEU A 8 -14.16 53.27 -7.04
N ILE A 9 -14.83 52.56 -6.15
CA ILE A 9 -14.27 52.21 -4.83
C ILE A 9 -13.56 50.88 -4.98
N ALA A 10 -12.24 50.90 -4.89
CA ALA A 10 -11.43 49.69 -4.81
C ALA A 10 -11.42 49.18 -3.36
N ALA A 11 -12.09 48.08 -3.10
CA ALA A 11 -11.98 47.36 -1.83
C ALA A 11 -10.75 46.46 -1.84
N ALA A 12 -9.74 46.84 -1.04
CA ALA A 12 -8.57 45.99 -0.80
C ALA A 12 -8.95 44.90 0.21
N CYS A 13 -9.08 43.66 -0.26
CA CYS A 13 -9.14 42.51 0.63
C CYS A 13 -7.71 42.18 1.12
N LEU A 14 -7.43 42.45 2.38
CA LEU A 14 -6.28 41.87 3.08
C LEU A 14 -6.57 40.40 3.32
N ALA A 15 -5.94 39.54 2.56
CA ALA A 15 -5.86 38.10 2.87
C ALA A 15 -4.79 37.89 3.94
N SER A 16 -5.22 37.67 5.18
CA SER A 16 -4.35 37.17 6.26
C SER A 16 -3.97 35.73 5.95
N ALA A 17 -2.76 35.49 5.49
CA ALA A 17 -2.20 34.17 5.38
C ALA A 17 -1.90 33.63 6.79
N THR A 18 -2.76 32.74 7.30
CA THR A 18 -2.41 31.91 8.43
C THR A 18 -1.40 30.87 7.96
N ALA A 19 -0.16 31.00 8.41
CA ALA A 19 0.87 29.99 8.25
C ALA A 19 0.43 28.74 9.03
N GLY A 20 -0.24 27.82 8.33
CA GLY A 20 -0.49 26.48 8.85
C GLY A 20 0.85 25.76 8.97
N ALA A 21 1.15 25.27 10.18
CA ALA A 21 2.28 24.41 10.44
C ALA A 21 2.21 23.20 9.46
N HIS A 22 3.10 23.18 8.48
CA HIS A 22 3.32 22.01 7.64
C HIS A 22 4.01 20.97 8.52
N GLY A 23 3.21 20.12 9.17
CA GLY A 23 3.69 18.87 9.71
C GLY A 23 4.36 18.14 8.55
N ASN A 24 5.58 17.66 8.79
CA ASN A 24 6.41 16.93 7.85
C ASN A 24 5.66 15.64 7.43
N GLN A 25 4.76 15.72 6.43
CA GLN A 25 4.19 14.54 5.82
C GLN A 25 5.32 13.81 5.11
N PRO A 26 5.56 12.51 5.42
CA PRO A 26 6.56 11.75 4.67
C PRO A 26 6.26 11.85 3.17
N ALA A 27 7.30 11.96 2.37
CA ALA A 27 7.18 11.98 0.91
C ALA A 27 6.26 10.83 0.47
N ALA A 28 5.38 11.06 -0.50
CA ALA A 28 4.25 10.18 -0.89
C ALA A 28 4.63 8.72 -1.26
N ASN A 29 5.92 8.35 -1.23
CA ASN A 29 6.48 7.07 -1.62
C ASN A 29 7.17 6.30 -0.48
N GLU A 30 7.18 6.81 0.75
CA GLU A 30 7.80 6.13 1.90
C GLU A 30 6.72 5.74 2.93
N PRO A 31 6.79 4.53 3.47
CA PRO A 31 5.87 4.12 4.54
C PRO A 31 6.20 4.83 5.85
N SER A 32 5.19 5.06 6.68
CA SER A 32 5.40 5.52 8.04
C SER A 32 6.33 4.57 8.81
N LYS A 33 7.19 5.13 9.66
CA LYS A 33 8.03 4.38 10.61
C LYS A 33 7.56 4.55 12.06
N THR A 34 6.51 5.34 12.28
CA THR A 34 5.88 5.47 13.61
C THR A 34 5.30 4.12 14.01
N PRO A 35 5.64 3.57 15.19
CA PRO A 35 5.09 2.30 15.65
C PRO A 35 3.56 2.29 15.57
N VAL A 36 3.00 1.14 15.23
CA VAL A 36 1.54 0.99 15.15
C VAL A 36 0.91 1.17 16.53
N ASP A 37 -0.18 1.92 16.60
CA ASP A 37 -1.00 2.00 17.81
C ASP A 37 -1.86 0.73 17.91
N ARG A 38 -1.48 -0.17 18.82
CA ARG A 38 -2.14 -1.47 19.03
C ARG A 38 -3.54 -1.36 19.67
N SER A 39 -3.96 -0.18 20.12
CA SER A 39 -5.32 0.07 20.60
C SER A 39 -6.31 0.25 19.43
N VAL A 40 -5.83 0.59 18.24
CA VAL A 40 -6.64 0.77 17.05
C VAL A 40 -7.06 -0.60 16.49
N GLN A 41 -8.35 -0.88 16.48
CA GLN A 41 -8.92 -2.14 16.00
C GLN A 41 -9.62 -2.01 14.64
N VAL A 42 -9.89 -0.79 14.17
CA VAL A 42 -10.60 -0.53 12.90
C VAL A 42 -9.80 0.44 12.05
N TYR A 43 -9.36 -0.05 10.90
CA TYR A 43 -8.65 0.73 9.89
C TYR A 43 -9.57 0.96 8.69
N LYS A 44 -10.13 2.16 8.56
CA LYS A 44 -10.97 2.51 7.41
C LYS A 44 -10.09 2.74 6.19
N LYS A 45 -10.42 2.10 5.07
CA LYS A 45 -9.63 2.17 3.83
C LYS A 45 -9.31 3.61 3.38
N ALA A 46 -10.23 4.55 3.59
CA ALA A 46 -10.04 5.95 3.24
C ALA A 46 -8.93 6.63 4.07
N GLU A 47 -8.70 6.14 5.29
CA GLU A 47 -7.75 6.69 6.27
C GLU A 47 -6.40 5.93 6.27
N MET A 48 -6.33 4.79 5.58
CA MET A 48 -5.09 4.01 5.45
C MET A 48 -3.99 4.82 4.78
N GLN A 49 -2.76 4.61 5.22
CA GLN A 49 -1.60 5.23 4.61
C GLN A 49 -1.39 4.75 3.18
N THR A 50 -0.95 5.65 2.31
CA THR A 50 -0.62 5.32 0.92
C THR A 50 0.88 5.04 0.80
N TRP A 51 1.22 3.91 0.19
CA TRP A 51 2.59 3.58 -0.18
C TRP A 51 2.59 2.88 -1.54
N ASN A 52 2.93 3.65 -2.58
CA ASN A 52 3.05 3.14 -3.94
C ASN A 52 4.51 2.77 -4.21
N ARG A 53 4.72 1.70 -4.97
CA ARG A 53 6.06 1.19 -5.28
C ARG A 53 6.20 0.97 -6.78
N SER A 54 7.14 1.68 -7.41
CA SER A 54 7.52 1.41 -8.78
C SER A 54 8.35 0.13 -8.84
N LYS A 55 8.06 -0.74 -9.79
CA LYS A 55 8.76 -2.01 -10.01
C LYS A 55 8.93 -2.83 -8.74
N ALA A 56 7.86 -2.99 -7.96
CA ALA A 56 7.88 -3.70 -6.69
C ALA A 56 8.57 -5.06 -6.82
N ALA A 57 9.57 -5.32 -5.98
CA ALA A 57 10.41 -6.54 -6.01
C ALA A 57 11.03 -6.84 -7.40
N GLY A 58 11.37 -5.82 -8.19
CA GLY A 58 11.91 -5.99 -9.54
C GLY A 58 10.87 -6.32 -10.61
N GLY A 59 9.60 -6.16 -10.31
CA GLY A 59 8.51 -6.34 -11.28
C GLY A 59 8.38 -5.18 -12.26
N GLU A 60 7.20 -5.08 -12.88
CA GLU A 60 6.88 -4.08 -13.89
C GLU A 60 5.81 -3.10 -13.39
N GLY A 61 5.90 -1.84 -13.84
CA GLY A 61 4.90 -0.80 -13.57
C GLY A 61 4.79 -0.45 -12.09
N GLU A 62 3.59 0.00 -11.68
CA GLU A 62 3.32 0.50 -10.34
C GLU A 62 2.47 -0.48 -9.54
N LEU A 63 2.87 -0.72 -8.30
CA LEU A 63 2.06 -1.33 -7.26
C LEU A 63 1.48 -0.22 -6.38
N LEU A 64 0.18 0.03 -6.50
CA LEU A 64 -0.52 1.01 -5.68
C LEU A 64 -0.95 0.36 -4.37
N GLY A 65 -0.66 1.00 -3.24
CA GLY A 65 -0.94 0.43 -1.92
C GLY A 65 -1.64 1.38 -0.96
N LYS A 66 -2.62 0.82 -0.24
CA LYS A 66 -3.27 1.40 0.93
C LYS A 66 -3.09 0.44 2.10
N PHE A 67 -2.35 0.85 3.13
CA PHE A 67 -1.96 -0.02 4.24
C PHE A 67 -2.59 0.43 5.55
N ALA A 68 -3.14 -0.53 6.30
CA ALA A 68 -3.49 -0.31 7.69
C ALA A 68 -2.22 0.00 8.49
N TYR A 69 -1.21 -0.83 8.30
CA TYR A 69 0.17 -0.63 8.76
C TYR A 69 1.12 -1.49 7.92
N THR A 70 2.40 -1.20 8.01
CA THR A 70 3.46 -1.90 7.28
C THR A 70 4.46 -2.52 8.25
N ARG A 71 5.30 -3.43 7.77
CA ARG A 71 6.41 -4.02 8.53
C ARG A 71 7.43 -3.01 9.07
N HIS A 72 7.41 -1.78 8.60
CA HIS A 72 8.25 -0.69 9.13
C HIS A 72 7.71 -0.09 10.45
N GLN A 73 6.48 -0.43 10.82
CA GLN A 73 5.77 0.07 12.01
C GLN A 73 5.55 -1.01 13.07
N THR A 74 5.82 -2.26 12.73
CA THR A 74 5.61 -3.44 13.58
C THR A 74 6.94 -4.02 14.04
N ASP A 75 6.92 -4.78 15.11
CA ASP A 75 8.08 -5.49 15.65
C ASP A 75 7.86 -7.02 15.64
N ASP A 76 8.79 -7.78 16.20
CA ASP A 76 8.77 -9.25 16.22
C ASP A 76 7.71 -9.85 17.18
N GLN A 77 7.02 -9.02 17.96
CA GLN A 77 5.88 -9.44 18.79
C GLN A 77 4.56 -9.39 18.02
N ASP A 78 4.53 -8.73 16.87
CA ASP A 78 3.34 -8.65 16.01
C ASP A 78 3.31 -9.87 15.07
N ALA A 79 2.31 -10.74 15.20
CA ALA A 79 2.12 -11.89 14.32
C ALA A 79 1.79 -11.45 12.89
N ILE A 80 1.02 -10.37 12.72
CA ILE A 80 0.76 -9.75 11.42
C ILE A 80 1.65 -8.51 11.31
N ARG A 81 2.60 -8.56 10.37
CA ARG A 81 3.60 -7.53 10.16
C ARG A 81 3.16 -6.44 9.17
N GLU A 82 2.31 -6.79 8.27
CA GLU A 82 1.80 -5.89 7.23
C GLU A 82 0.42 -6.33 6.78
N ILE A 83 -0.47 -5.38 6.55
CA ILE A 83 -1.76 -5.63 5.92
C ILE A 83 -2.16 -4.44 5.05
N GLY A 84 -2.52 -4.72 3.79
CA GLY A 84 -2.85 -3.68 2.84
C GLY A 84 -3.74 -4.12 1.69
N TRP A 85 -4.40 -3.14 1.10
CA TRP A 85 -5.07 -3.23 -0.19
C TRP A 85 -4.10 -2.84 -1.28
N LEU A 86 -3.78 -3.77 -2.17
CA LEU A 86 -2.83 -3.57 -3.25
C LEU A 86 -3.54 -3.62 -4.61
N THR A 87 -3.04 -2.85 -5.55
CA THR A 87 -3.59 -2.78 -6.90
C THR A 87 -2.46 -2.78 -7.91
N LEU A 88 -2.50 -3.72 -8.84
CA LEU A 88 -1.67 -3.75 -10.03
C LEU A 88 -2.52 -3.30 -11.23
N LEU A 89 -2.08 -2.28 -11.93
CA LEU A 89 -2.67 -1.88 -13.22
C LEU A 89 -2.39 -2.94 -14.30
N PRO A 90 -3.12 -2.96 -15.43
CA PRO A 90 -2.87 -3.92 -16.50
C PRO A 90 -1.39 -3.96 -16.90
N GLY A 91 -0.79 -5.14 -16.94
CA GLY A 91 0.62 -5.36 -17.26
C GLY A 91 1.60 -5.16 -16.10
N ALA A 92 1.20 -4.50 -15.00
CA ALA A 92 2.05 -4.34 -13.84
C ALA A 92 2.20 -5.65 -13.06
N SER A 93 3.30 -5.75 -12.28
CA SER A 93 3.60 -6.95 -11.50
C SER A 93 4.38 -6.65 -10.22
N VAL A 94 4.24 -7.55 -9.24
CA VAL A 94 5.23 -7.77 -8.19
C VAL A 94 6.20 -8.82 -8.72
N GLY A 95 7.49 -8.50 -8.75
CA GLY A 95 8.54 -9.41 -9.25
C GLY A 95 8.77 -10.61 -8.35
N LEU A 96 9.53 -11.58 -8.84
CA LEU A 96 9.87 -12.80 -8.11
C LEU A 96 10.72 -12.45 -6.89
N HIS A 97 10.24 -12.77 -5.69
CA HIS A 97 10.93 -12.52 -4.43
C HIS A 97 10.72 -13.65 -3.43
N LYS A 98 11.68 -13.81 -2.53
CA LYS A 98 11.73 -14.90 -1.56
C LYS A 98 11.31 -14.44 -0.17
N HIS A 99 10.54 -15.29 0.51
CA HIS A 99 10.22 -15.16 1.92
C HIS A 99 11.10 -16.08 2.75
N THR A 100 11.73 -15.57 3.83
CA THR A 100 12.68 -16.36 4.65
C THR A 100 12.15 -16.70 6.03
N ASN A 101 11.49 -15.75 6.69
CA ASN A 101 11.02 -15.89 8.07
C ASN A 101 9.56 -15.45 8.27
N ASN A 102 8.85 -15.25 7.19
CA ASN A 102 7.46 -14.81 7.19
C ASN A 102 6.67 -15.53 6.10
N GLU A 103 5.36 -15.43 6.17
CA GLU A 103 4.44 -15.87 5.13
C GLU A 103 3.82 -14.64 4.49
N ASP A 104 3.68 -14.66 3.16
CA ASP A 104 3.00 -13.63 2.39
C ASP A 104 1.78 -14.20 1.70
N VAL A 105 0.61 -13.65 2.03
CA VAL A 105 -0.68 -14.10 1.53
C VAL A 105 -1.28 -13.02 0.66
N TYR A 106 -1.73 -13.40 -0.55
CA TYR A 106 -2.57 -12.55 -1.38
C TYR A 106 -3.96 -13.15 -1.49
N LEU A 107 -4.96 -12.41 -1.03
CA LEU A 107 -6.37 -12.70 -1.28
C LEU A 107 -6.82 -11.84 -2.47
N ILE A 108 -7.09 -12.47 -3.60
CA ILE A 108 -7.52 -11.76 -4.81
C ILE A 108 -8.96 -11.29 -4.63
N VAL A 109 -9.18 -9.98 -4.70
CA VAL A 109 -10.51 -9.37 -4.49
C VAL A 109 -11.18 -9.03 -5.81
N GLN A 110 -10.39 -8.60 -6.81
CA GLN A 110 -10.93 -8.17 -8.10
C GLN A 110 -9.91 -8.38 -9.22
N GLY A 111 -10.40 -8.70 -10.41
CA GLY A 111 -9.58 -8.85 -11.60
C GLY A 111 -9.06 -10.27 -11.77
N LYS A 112 -8.05 -10.43 -12.60
CA LYS A 112 -7.35 -11.68 -12.86
C LYS A 112 -5.88 -11.44 -13.13
N GLY A 113 -5.06 -12.43 -12.81
CA GLY A 113 -3.63 -12.35 -12.99
C GLY A 113 -3.00 -13.72 -13.15
N THR A 114 -1.68 -13.73 -13.13
CA THR A 114 -0.86 -14.95 -13.11
C THR A 114 0.05 -14.91 -11.91
N PHE A 115 -0.09 -15.91 -11.05
CA PHE A 115 0.84 -16.19 -9.96
C PHE A 115 1.97 -17.05 -10.50
N VAL A 116 3.21 -16.76 -10.08
CA VAL A 116 4.39 -17.55 -10.46
C VAL A 116 5.07 -18.02 -9.17
N ASP A 117 5.31 -19.32 -9.04
CA ASP A 117 6.04 -19.87 -7.90
C ASP A 117 7.57 -19.81 -8.09
N GLY A 118 8.32 -20.23 -7.05
CA GLY A 118 9.78 -20.23 -7.08
C GLY A 118 10.43 -21.13 -8.12
N ASN A 119 9.67 -22.06 -8.72
CA ASN A 119 10.12 -22.96 -9.78
C ASN A 119 9.74 -22.45 -11.19
N GLY A 120 9.11 -21.26 -11.25
CA GLY A 120 8.66 -20.68 -12.50
C GLY A 120 7.32 -21.24 -12.99
N LYS A 121 6.60 -22.03 -12.18
CA LYS A 121 5.27 -22.51 -12.55
C LYS A 121 4.27 -21.36 -12.50
N GLU A 122 3.62 -21.12 -13.62
CA GLU A 122 2.56 -20.16 -13.76
C GLU A 122 1.19 -20.76 -13.40
N THR A 123 0.41 -20.04 -12.61
CA THR A 123 -0.96 -20.41 -12.23
C THR A 123 -1.86 -19.21 -12.41
N PRO A 124 -2.90 -19.28 -13.29
CA PRO A 124 -3.91 -18.23 -13.38
C PRO A 124 -4.64 -18.07 -12.04
N VAL A 125 -4.88 -16.81 -11.64
CA VAL A 125 -5.64 -16.48 -10.43
C VAL A 125 -6.71 -15.45 -10.73
N THR A 126 -7.82 -15.52 -10.00
CA THR A 126 -8.99 -14.66 -10.17
C THR A 126 -9.59 -14.29 -8.82
N ALA A 127 -10.56 -13.39 -8.79
CA ALA A 127 -11.24 -12.99 -7.56
C ALA A 127 -11.77 -14.20 -6.78
N GLY A 128 -11.47 -14.25 -5.49
CA GLY A 128 -11.77 -15.35 -4.56
C GLY A 128 -10.58 -16.30 -4.33
N ASP A 129 -9.56 -16.29 -5.19
CA ASP A 129 -8.38 -17.12 -4.99
C ASP A 129 -7.46 -16.57 -3.89
N VAL A 130 -6.79 -17.49 -3.21
CA VAL A 130 -5.76 -17.18 -2.21
C VAL A 130 -4.45 -17.79 -2.65
N THR A 131 -3.38 -17.00 -2.60
CA THR A 131 -2.01 -17.46 -2.79
C THR A 131 -1.22 -17.27 -1.51
N ILE A 132 -0.25 -18.13 -1.27
CA ILE A 132 0.61 -18.04 -0.09
C ILE A 132 2.03 -18.45 -0.47
N ALA A 133 3.00 -17.65 -0.02
CA ALA A 133 4.41 -17.99 -0.03
C ALA A 133 4.89 -18.14 1.42
N ARG A 134 5.41 -19.33 1.76
CA ARG A 134 5.90 -19.70 3.09
C ARG A 134 7.41 -19.48 3.19
N PRO A 135 7.99 -19.55 4.39
CA PRO A 135 9.44 -19.49 4.56
C PRO A 135 10.17 -20.46 3.61
N GLY A 136 11.17 -19.93 2.90
CA GLY A 136 11.91 -20.64 1.86
C GLY A 136 11.33 -20.56 0.46
N GLN A 137 10.06 -20.20 0.30
CA GLN A 137 9.39 -20.10 -0.99
C GLN A 137 9.55 -18.70 -1.62
N SER A 138 9.49 -18.67 -2.95
CA SER A 138 9.46 -17.44 -3.74
C SER A 138 8.17 -17.37 -4.51
N HIS A 139 7.70 -16.14 -4.78
CA HIS A 139 6.55 -15.92 -5.63
C HIS A 139 6.61 -14.58 -6.37
N ALA A 140 5.80 -14.49 -7.41
CA ALA A 140 5.50 -13.26 -8.16
C ALA A 140 4.01 -13.22 -8.50
N LEU A 141 3.49 -12.02 -8.77
CA LEU A 141 2.12 -11.83 -9.24
C LEU A 141 2.09 -10.80 -10.36
N LYS A 142 1.51 -11.15 -11.50
CA LYS A 142 1.35 -10.25 -12.65
C LYS A 142 -0.12 -10.04 -12.98
N ASN A 143 -0.51 -8.80 -13.22
CA ASN A 143 -1.82 -8.50 -13.78
C ASN A 143 -1.81 -8.80 -15.29
N THR A 144 -2.38 -9.92 -15.69
CA THR A 144 -2.53 -10.34 -17.10
C THR A 144 -3.92 -10.02 -17.65
N GLY A 145 -4.75 -9.32 -16.86
CA GLY A 145 -6.07 -8.85 -17.28
C GLY A 145 -6.04 -7.48 -17.93
N LYS A 146 -7.22 -7.04 -18.40
CA LYS A 146 -7.44 -5.70 -18.97
C LYS A 146 -7.98 -4.68 -17.96
N LYS A 147 -8.25 -5.11 -16.73
CA LYS A 147 -8.75 -4.30 -15.61
C LYS A 147 -7.76 -4.38 -14.45
N PRO A 148 -7.81 -3.45 -13.48
CA PRO A 148 -6.99 -3.54 -12.28
C PRO A 148 -7.15 -4.90 -11.57
N LEU A 149 -6.03 -5.47 -11.14
CA LEU A 149 -5.97 -6.61 -10.24
C LEU A 149 -5.84 -6.08 -8.82
N VAL A 150 -6.88 -6.30 -8.00
CA VAL A 150 -6.91 -5.84 -6.61
C VAL A 150 -6.82 -7.05 -5.70
N PHE A 151 -5.94 -6.98 -4.71
CA PHE A 151 -5.75 -8.04 -3.73
C PHE A 151 -5.44 -7.45 -2.35
N ILE A 152 -5.76 -8.21 -1.31
CA ILE A 152 -5.34 -7.92 0.04
C ILE A 152 -4.05 -8.69 0.31
N ASN A 153 -3.04 -7.99 0.80
CA ASN A 153 -1.77 -8.56 1.22
C ASN A 153 -1.74 -8.68 2.74
N PHE A 154 -1.27 -9.82 3.22
CA PHE A 154 -0.96 -10.06 4.62
C PHE A 154 0.45 -10.63 4.71
N ILE A 155 1.31 -9.98 5.49
CA ILE A 155 2.58 -10.59 5.89
C ILE A 155 2.46 -11.04 7.34
N GLY A 156 2.42 -12.36 7.53
CA GLY A 156 2.45 -13.02 8.82
C GLY A 156 3.85 -13.48 9.19
N GLN A 157 4.22 -13.36 10.45
CA GLN A 157 5.52 -13.82 10.96
C GLN A 157 5.30 -14.65 12.21
N LEU A 158 6.01 -15.78 12.29
CA LEU A 158 6.10 -16.50 13.56
C LEU A 158 6.79 -15.58 14.57
N PRO A 159 6.21 -15.39 15.78
CA PRO A 159 6.90 -14.68 16.82
C PRO A 159 8.30 -15.28 17.01
N SER A 160 9.32 -14.44 17.18
CA SER A 160 10.64 -14.95 17.56
C SER A 160 10.42 -15.73 18.86
N GLN A 161 10.84 -16.98 18.90
CA GLN A 161 10.72 -17.79 20.12
C GLN A 161 11.46 -17.02 21.21
N ALA A 162 10.71 -16.43 22.12
CA ALA A 162 11.30 -15.87 23.32
C ALA A 162 12.12 -16.99 23.94
N ALA A 163 13.42 -16.73 24.20
CA ALA A 163 14.25 -17.67 24.93
C ALA A 163 13.48 -18.12 26.18
N PRO A 164 13.42 -19.43 26.49
CA PRO A 164 12.69 -19.90 27.67
C PRO A 164 13.19 -19.13 28.89
N LYS A 165 12.24 -18.54 29.63
CA LYS A 165 12.53 -17.84 30.90
C LYS A 165 13.05 -18.82 31.92
#